data_d1f65935ed01b6c96298ef61876c8ece
#
_entry.id   d1f65935ed01b6c96298ef61876c8ece
#
_cell.length_a   1.000
_cell.length_b   1.000
_cell.length_c   1.000
_cell.angle_alpha   90.00
_cell.angle_beta   90.00
_cell.angle_gamma   90.00
#
_symmetry.space_group_name_H-M   'P 1'
#
loop_
_entity.id
_entity.type
_entity.pdbx_description
1 polymer ?
#
loop_
_entity_poly.entity_id
_entity_poly.type
_entity_poly.pdbx_seq_one_letter_code
_entity_poly.pdbx_strand_id
1 'polypeptide(L)'
;MVRALAHRGAKHFPDPTATTFLAQLLQVFVVLAAVILYAHLIPALRAVGSALLTGASVLSIVLGLAAQNTLANLIAGVAILLYHPFHLGDQLEVATPKGVVTGTIASVTLGYTILEARTAEEIVVPNSVMASAVIIRDNPQQPAREPRKTS
;
A
#
# COMPACT_ATOMS: atom_id res chain seq x y z
N MET A 1 28.25 -2.87 -21.98
CA MET A 1 27.79 -2.78 -20.59
C MET A 1 26.83 -1.60 -20.32
N VAL A 2 26.53 -0.72 -21.28
CA VAL A 2 25.68 0.49 -21.11
C VAL A 2 24.23 0.26 -21.58
N ARG A 3 23.91 -0.83 -22.28
CA ARG A 3 22.55 -1.13 -22.78
C ARG A 3 21.60 -1.81 -21.79
N ALA A 4 22.10 -2.37 -20.68
CA ALA A 4 21.28 -3.08 -19.69
C ALA A 4 20.60 -2.15 -18.66
N LEU A 5 21.09 -0.91 -18.49
CA LEU A 5 20.53 0.06 -17.55
C LEU A 5 19.37 0.88 -18.11
N ALA A 6 19.21 0.92 -19.43
CA ALA A 6 18.15 1.71 -20.11
C ALA A 6 16.77 1.03 -20.08
N HIS A 7 16.66 -0.27 -19.81
CA HIS A 7 15.38 -0.99 -19.79
C HIS A 7 14.64 -1.00 -18.43
N ARG A 8 15.27 -0.56 -17.34
CA ARG A 8 14.62 -0.50 -16.01
C ARG A 8 13.90 0.82 -15.70
N GLY A 9 14.09 1.86 -16.50
CA GLY A 9 13.50 3.19 -16.27
C GLY A 9 12.17 3.48 -16.99
N ALA A 10 11.65 2.59 -17.84
CA ALA A 10 10.58 2.91 -18.78
C ALA A 10 9.19 2.34 -18.43
N LYS A 11 8.90 1.97 -17.18
CA LYS A 11 7.60 1.39 -16.80
C LYS A 11 6.80 2.21 -15.79
N HIS A 12 6.84 3.54 -15.86
CA HIS A 12 6.01 4.38 -15.00
C HIS A 12 5.20 5.41 -15.79
N PHE A 13 4.76 5.05 -17.00
CA PHE A 13 3.61 5.74 -17.60
C PHE A 13 2.37 5.03 -17.05
N PRO A 14 1.46 5.72 -16.35
CA PRO A 14 0.20 5.13 -15.92
C PRO A 14 -0.51 4.60 -17.18
N ASP A 15 -0.90 3.33 -17.15
CA ASP A 15 -1.64 2.72 -18.25
C ASP A 15 -2.79 3.65 -18.64
N PRO A 16 -2.99 3.94 -19.95
CA PRO A 16 -4.07 4.83 -20.39
C PRO A 16 -5.44 4.36 -19.90
N THR A 17 -5.59 3.07 -19.66
CA THR A 17 -6.79 2.48 -19.05
C THR A 17 -6.98 2.94 -17.59
N ALA A 18 -5.90 2.94 -16.80
CA ALA A 18 -5.96 3.35 -15.39
C ALA A 18 -6.29 4.84 -15.24
N THR A 19 -5.68 5.69 -16.08
CA THR A 19 -5.95 7.15 -16.08
C THR A 19 -7.38 7.46 -16.51
N THR A 20 -7.89 6.76 -17.54
CA THR A 20 -9.27 6.93 -18.01
C THR A 20 -10.27 6.48 -16.94
N PHE A 21 -10.03 5.34 -16.32
CA PHE A 21 -10.87 4.83 -15.22
C PHE A 21 -10.91 5.79 -14.04
N LEU A 22 -9.74 6.30 -13.62
CA LEU A 22 -9.66 7.25 -12.50
C LEU A 22 -10.36 8.59 -12.83
N ALA A 23 -10.21 9.08 -14.07
CA ALA A 23 -10.91 10.28 -14.53
C ALA A 23 -12.44 10.10 -14.53
N GLN A 24 -12.95 8.95 -15.01
CA GLN A 24 -14.38 8.64 -14.98
C GLN A 24 -14.91 8.53 -13.56
N LEU A 25 -14.15 7.88 -12.66
CA LEU A 25 -14.52 7.76 -11.25
C LEU A 25 -14.61 9.14 -10.60
N LEU A 26 -13.60 9.99 -10.81
CA LEU A 26 -13.58 11.37 -10.32
C LEU A 26 -14.74 12.19 -10.88
N GLN A 27 -15.06 12.03 -12.18
CA GLN A 27 -16.18 12.71 -12.81
C GLN A 27 -17.52 12.33 -12.15
N VAL A 28 -17.75 11.05 -11.84
CA VAL A 28 -18.95 10.60 -11.12
C VAL A 28 -19.06 11.27 -9.76
N PHE A 29 -17.96 11.33 -9.00
CA PHE A 29 -17.95 12.02 -7.70
C PHE A 29 -18.25 13.51 -7.82
N VAL A 30 -17.66 14.19 -8.80
CA VAL A 30 -17.87 15.63 -9.03
C VAL A 30 -19.33 15.91 -9.41
N VAL A 31 -19.90 15.11 -10.32
CA VAL A 31 -21.31 15.27 -10.73
C VAL A 31 -22.24 15.02 -9.56
N LEU A 32 -22.01 13.96 -8.77
CA LEU A 32 -22.84 13.66 -7.59
C LEU A 32 -22.77 14.80 -6.57
N ALA A 33 -21.57 15.30 -6.26
CA ALA A 33 -21.40 16.43 -5.36
C ALA A 33 -22.10 17.70 -5.88
N ALA A 34 -22.00 17.98 -7.18
CA ALA A 34 -22.66 19.13 -7.80
C ALA A 34 -24.19 19.03 -7.72
N VAL A 35 -24.77 17.84 -7.97
CA VAL A 35 -26.20 17.59 -7.84
C VAL A 35 -26.68 17.78 -6.41
N ILE A 36 -25.97 17.24 -5.43
CA ILE A 36 -26.30 17.39 -4.01
C ILE A 36 -26.25 18.88 -3.60
N LEU A 37 -25.20 19.58 -3.99
CA LEU A 37 -25.03 21.00 -3.67
C LEU A 37 -26.12 21.86 -4.32
N TYR A 38 -26.42 21.60 -5.61
CA TYR A 38 -27.49 22.29 -6.32
C TYR A 38 -28.85 22.08 -5.66
N ALA A 39 -29.19 20.83 -5.30
CA ALA A 39 -30.43 20.54 -4.60
C ALA A 39 -30.51 21.25 -3.24
N HIS A 40 -29.39 21.43 -2.56
CA HIS A 40 -29.34 22.11 -1.26
C HIS A 40 -29.53 23.63 -1.37
N LEU A 41 -29.14 24.24 -2.50
CA LEU A 41 -29.32 25.69 -2.76
C LEU A 41 -30.76 26.07 -3.05
N ILE A 42 -31.60 25.17 -3.56
CA ILE A 42 -33.01 25.43 -3.90
C ILE A 42 -33.89 25.12 -2.69
N PRO A 43 -34.62 26.08 -2.10
CA PRO A 43 -35.43 25.85 -0.92
C PRO A 43 -36.43 24.69 -1.06
N ALA A 44 -37.06 24.55 -2.24
CA ALA A 44 -38.01 23.46 -2.51
C ALA A 44 -37.36 22.06 -2.58
N LEU A 45 -36.09 21.98 -2.88
CA LEU A 45 -35.32 20.72 -2.99
C LEU A 45 -34.43 20.44 -1.78
N ARG A 46 -34.40 21.32 -0.80
CA ARG A 46 -33.51 21.22 0.35
C ARG A 46 -33.68 19.92 1.13
N ALA A 47 -34.90 19.43 1.29
CA ALA A 47 -35.15 18.14 1.95
C ALA A 47 -34.54 16.98 1.18
N VAL A 48 -34.61 16.99 -0.15
CA VAL A 48 -33.99 15.98 -1.03
C VAL A 48 -32.48 16.07 -0.95
N GLY A 49 -31.92 17.29 -1.00
CA GLY A 49 -30.49 17.50 -0.84
C GLY A 49 -29.95 16.96 0.49
N SER A 50 -30.67 17.19 1.60
CA SER A 50 -30.30 16.67 2.92
C SER A 50 -30.39 15.14 2.98
N ALA A 51 -31.42 14.53 2.39
CA ALA A 51 -31.57 13.08 2.31
C ALA A 51 -30.41 12.44 1.50
N LEU A 52 -30.05 13.05 0.37
CA LEU A 52 -28.91 12.61 -0.45
C LEU A 52 -27.58 12.73 0.32
N LEU A 53 -27.37 13.80 1.07
CA LEU A 53 -26.18 13.98 1.89
C LEU A 53 -26.07 12.91 2.99
N THR A 54 -27.20 12.62 3.65
CA THR A 54 -27.26 11.55 4.66
C THR A 54 -26.94 10.19 4.05
N GLY A 55 -27.54 9.86 2.90
CA GLY A 55 -27.26 8.63 2.17
C GLY A 55 -25.78 8.53 1.73
N ALA A 56 -25.21 9.63 1.22
CA ALA A 56 -23.81 9.68 0.83
C ALA A 56 -22.87 9.49 2.04
N SER A 57 -23.25 9.99 3.22
CA SER A 57 -22.45 9.80 4.44
C SER A 57 -22.41 8.33 4.87
N VAL A 58 -23.55 7.63 4.84
CA VAL A 58 -23.60 6.19 5.14
C VAL A 58 -22.79 5.39 4.11
N LEU A 59 -22.96 5.71 2.82
CA LEU A 59 -22.20 5.06 1.74
C LEU A 59 -20.68 5.28 1.90
N SER A 60 -20.25 6.47 2.33
CA SER A 60 -18.84 6.78 2.58
C SER A 60 -18.23 5.91 3.68
N ILE A 61 -18.99 5.62 4.74
CA ILE A 61 -18.54 4.70 5.80
C ILE A 61 -18.34 3.30 5.24
N VAL A 62 -19.30 2.79 4.47
CA VAL A 62 -19.22 1.45 3.86
C VAL A 62 -18.04 1.36 2.90
N LEU A 63 -17.84 2.37 2.05
CA LEU A 63 -16.70 2.42 1.14
C LEU A 63 -15.36 2.54 1.88
N GLY A 64 -15.31 3.31 2.97
CA GLY A 64 -14.14 3.41 3.83
C GLY A 64 -13.75 2.06 4.45
N LEU A 65 -14.71 1.32 4.96
CA LEU A 65 -14.48 -0.03 5.48
C LEU A 65 -14.03 -0.99 4.37
N ALA A 66 -14.64 -0.92 3.19
CA ALA A 66 -14.23 -1.74 2.04
C ALA A 66 -12.80 -1.43 1.57
N ALA A 67 -12.37 -0.17 1.66
CA ALA A 67 -11.03 0.29 1.27
C ALA A 67 -9.98 0.16 2.40
N GLN A 68 -10.35 -0.29 3.60
CA GLN A 68 -9.51 -0.29 4.80
C GLN A 68 -8.14 -0.96 4.58
N ASN A 69 -8.10 -2.12 3.95
CA ASN A 69 -6.86 -2.86 3.71
C ASN A 69 -5.92 -2.11 2.74
N THR A 70 -6.48 -1.50 1.70
CA THR A 70 -5.70 -0.70 0.74
C THR A 70 -5.09 0.52 1.42
N LEU A 71 -5.88 1.22 2.23
CA LEU A 71 -5.43 2.39 2.98
C LEU A 71 -4.38 2.02 4.04
N ALA A 72 -4.55 0.88 4.72
CA ALA A 72 -3.57 0.38 5.68
C ALA A 72 -2.21 0.10 5.01
N ASN A 73 -2.19 -0.49 3.81
CA ASN A 73 -0.96 -0.71 3.07
C ASN A 73 -0.28 0.59 2.64
N LEU A 74 -1.05 1.58 2.21
CA LEU A 74 -0.54 2.90 1.84
C LEU A 74 0.11 3.60 3.04
N ILE A 75 -0.58 3.65 4.18
CA ILE A 75 -0.09 4.25 5.42
C ILE A 75 1.15 3.52 5.91
N ALA A 76 1.15 2.19 5.89
CA ALA A 76 2.31 1.38 6.25
C ALA A 76 3.51 1.65 5.33
N GLY A 77 3.29 1.78 4.01
CA GLY A 77 4.35 2.13 3.06
C GLY A 77 4.97 3.49 3.36
N VAL A 78 4.16 4.49 3.65
CA VAL A 78 4.64 5.82 4.07
C VAL A 78 5.41 5.73 5.39
N ALA A 79 4.92 4.96 6.37
CA ALA A 79 5.59 4.78 7.65
C ALA A 79 6.96 4.08 7.49
N ILE A 80 7.05 3.03 6.67
CA ILE A 80 8.30 2.35 6.34
C ILE A 80 9.30 3.33 5.72
N LEU A 81 8.82 4.19 4.81
CA LEU A 81 9.65 5.19 4.15
C LEU A 81 10.15 6.30 5.09
N LEU A 82 9.36 6.67 6.11
CA LEU A 82 9.73 7.70 7.09
C LEU A 82 10.64 7.18 8.18
N TYR A 83 10.33 6.00 8.72
CA TYR A 83 11.05 5.44 9.88
C TYR A 83 12.25 4.60 9.49
N HIS A 84 12.36 4.17 8.23
CA HIS A 84 13.46 3.33 7.70
C HIS A 84 13.82 2.16 8.64
N PRO A 85 12.86 1.32 9.05
CA PRO A 85 13.15 0.18 9.93
C PRO A 85 14.11 -0.81 9.29
N PHE A 86 14.22 -0.79 7.97
CA PHE A 86 15.13 -1.57 7.15
C PHE A 86 15.54 -0.79 5.89
N HIS A 87 16.59 -1.22 5.20
CA HIS A 87 17.12 -0.59 3.99
C HIS A 87 17.04 -1.54 2.79
N LEU A 88 17.11 -0.96 1.59
CA LEU A 88 17.24 -1.75 0.37
C LEU A 88 18.55 -2.56 0.43
N GLY A 89 18.47 -3.85 0.10
CA GLY A 89 19.59 -4.77 0.19
C GLY A 89 19.72 -5.48 1.53
N ASP A 90 18.94 -5.12 2.57
CA ASP A 90 18.92 -5.87 3.82
C ASP A 90 18.34 -7.26 3.60
N GLN A 91 18.97 -8.28 4.18
CA GLN A 91 18.42 -9.63 4.25
C GLN A 91 17.55 -9.73 5.50
N LEU A 92 16.27 -10.07 5.30
CA LEU A 92 15.28 -10.15 6.36
C LEU A 92 14.60 -11.51 6.38
N GLU A 93 14.25 -11.91 7.59
CA GLU A 93 13.32 -12.98 7.87
C GLU A 93 12.03 -12.36 8.40
N VAL A 94 10.93 -12.53 7.67
CA VAL A 94 9.64 -11.90 7.94
C VAL A 94 8.63 -12.96 8.28
N ALA A 95 8.04 -12.88 9.48
CA ALA A 95 6.92 -13.71 9.86
C ALA A 95 5.64 -13.21 9.17
N THR A 96 5.09 -14.00 8.26
CA THR A 96 3.84 -13.70 7.57
C THR A 96 2.72 -14.65 8.00
N PRO A 97 1.45 -14.35 7.76
CA PRO A 97 0.35 -15.26 8.04
C PRO A 97 0.44 -16.63 7.34
N LYS A 98 1.26 -16.72 6.28
CA LYS A 98 1.48 -17.95 5.51
C LYS A 98 2.76 -18.70 5.92
N GLY A 99 3.49 -18.19 6.90
CA GLY A 99 4.75 -18.76 7.35
C GLY A 99 5.89 -17.73 7.31
N VAL A 100 7.08 -18.20 7.63
CA VAL A 100 8.28 -17.37 7.61
C VAL A 100 8.83 -17.28 6.20
N VAL A 101 9.12 -16.07 5.77
CA VAL A 101 9.68 -15.76 4.44
C VAL A 101 11.02 -15.09 4.62
N THR A 102 12.06 -15.59 3.94
CA THR A 102 13.40 -15.01 3.96
C THR A 102 13.75 -14.45 2.59
N GLY A 103 14.22 -13.23 2.53
CA GLY A 103 14.64 -12.60 1.29
C GLY A 103 15.39 -11.30 1.50
N THR A 104 15.96 -10.79 0.41
CA THR A 104 16.65 -9.49 0.37
C THR A 104 15.66 -8.44 -0.16
N ILE A 105 15.62 -7.27 0.46
CA ILE A 105 14.73 -6.19 0.02
C ILE A 105 15.21 -5.64 -1.32
N ALA A 106 14.41 -5.87 -2.37
CA ALA A 106 14.66 -5.37 -3.71
C ALA A 106 14.06 -3.97 -3.91
N SER A 107 12.81 -3.76 -3.47
CA SER A 107 12.15 -2.45 -3.56
C SER A 107 10.99 -2.32 -2.58
N VAL A 108 10.67 -1.06 -2.24
CA VAL A 108 9.49 -0.68 -1.44
C VAL A 108 8.64 0.23 -2.30
N THR A 109 7.38 -0.15 -2.52
CA THR A 109 6.37 0.65 -3.22
C THR A 109 5.33 1.19 -2.24
N LEU A 110 4.37 1.96 -2.71
CA LEU A 110 3.30 2.50 -1.86
C LEU A 110 2.45 1.42 -1.16
N GLY A 111 2.24 0.27 -1.80
CA GLY A 111 1.37 -0.79 -1.28
C GLY A 111 2.10 -2.06 -0.85
N TYR A 112 3.28 -2.31 -1.40
CA TYR A 112 3.99 -3.57 -1.29
C TYR A 112 5.49 -3.39 -1.13
N THR A 113 6.11 -4.27 -0.37
CA THR A 113 7.56 -4.47 -0.33
C THR A 113 7.89 -5.74 -1.13
N ILE A 114 8.86 -5.63 -2.02
CA ILE A 114 9.32 -6.75 -2.86
C ILE A 114 10.61 -7.30 -2.26
N LEU A 115 10.59 -8.59 -1.94
CA LEU A 115 11.75 -9.33 -1.47
C LEU A 115 12.21 -10.28 -2.58
N GLU A 116 13.50 -10.39 -2.77
CA GLU A 116 14.12 -11.36 -3.66
C GLU A 116 14.61 -12.56 -2.82
N ALA A 117 14.03 -13.73 -3.07
CA ALA A 117 14.46 -14.96 -2.42
C ALA A 117 15.79 -15.45 -3.00
N ARG A 118 16.49 -16.33 -2.27
CA ARG A 118 17.75 -16.98 -2.75
C ARG A 118 17.55 -17.81 -4.03
N THR A 119 16.32 -18.24 -4.31
CA THR A 119 15.92 -18.97 -5.53
C THR A 119 15.64 -18.05 -6.72
N ALA A 120 15.94 -16.74 -6.62
CA ALA A 120 15.59 -15.70 -7.60
C ALA A 120 14.07 -15.53 -7.83
N GLU A 121 13.24 -15.97 -6.89
CA GLU A 121 11.81 -15.72 -6.88
C GLU A 121 11.51 -14.37 -6.23
N GLU A 122 10.60 -13.61 -6.84
CA GLU A 122 10.08 -12.38 -6.24
C GLU A 122 8.94 -12.68 -5.27
N ILE A 123 9.10 -12.24 -4.03
CA ILE A 123 8.08 -12.36 -3.00
C ILE A 123 7.51 -10.98 -2.73
N VAL A 124 6.22 -10.81 -3.03
CA VAL A 124 5.50 -9.55 -2.85
C VAL A 124 4.76 -9.59 -1.52
N VAL A 125 5.18 -8.76 -0.58
CA VAL A 125 4.59 -8.68 0.76
C VAL A 125 3.86 -7.35 0.92
N PRO A 126 2.57 -7.34 1.31
CA PRO A 126 1.85 -6.09 1.60
C PRO A 126 2.54 -5.28 2.70
N ASN A 127 2.62 -3.96 2.54
CA ASN A 127 3.31 -3.10 3.51
C ASN A 127 2.72 -3.17 4.92
N SER A 128 1.40 -3.38 5.05
CA SER A 128 0.76 -3.56 6.36
C SER A 128 1.27 -4.81 7.09
N VAL A 129 1.60 -5.87 6.35
CA VAL A 129 2.20 -7.09 6.91
C VAL A 129 3.64 -6.79 7.34
N MET A 130 4.43 -6.12 6.50
CA MET A 130 5.79 -5.70 6.83
C MET A 130 5.86 -4.83 8.08
N ALA A 131 4.93 -3.87 8.21
CA ALA A 131 4.89 -2.94 9.35
C ALA A 131 4.45 -3.61 10.67
N SER A 132 3.69 -4.71 10.60
CA SER A 132 3.17 -5.44 11.78
C SER A 132 3.95 -6.72 12.10
N ALA A 133 4.80 -7.19 11.18
CA ALA A 133 5.56 -8.42 11.36
C ALA A 133 6.73 -8.24 12.33
N VAL A 134 7.10 -9.34 13.00
CA VAL A 134 8.39 -9.43 13.67
C VAL A 134 9.45 -9.65 12.59
N ILE A 135 10.37 -8.72 12.47
CA ILE A 135 11.46 -8.75 11.50
C ILE A 135 12.74 -9.12 12.24
N ILE A 136 13.36 -10.23 11.83
CA ILE A 136 14.68 -10.62 12.29
C ILE A 136 15.67 -10.17 11.22
N ARG A 137 16.59 -9.28 11.62
CA ARG A 137 17.67 -8.82 10.75
C ARG A 137 18.95 -9.53 11.12
N ASP A 138 19.58 -10.17 10.17
CA ASP A 138 20.96 -10.61 10.33
C ASP A 138 21.88 -9.39 10.47
N ASN A 139 22.51 -9.27 11.64
CA ASN A 139 23.50 -8.23 11.87
C ASN A 139 24.90 -8.81 11.56
N PRO A 140 25.50 -8.48 10.41
CA PRO A 140 26.81 -9.02 10.02
C PRO A 140 27.95 -8.62 10.97
N GLN A 141 27.70 -7.67 11.90
CA GLN A 141 28.69 -7.22 12.87
C GLN A 141 28.61 -7.97 14.21
N GLN A 142 27.66 -8.87 14.40
CA GLN A 142 27.53 -9.65 15.63
C GLN A 142 27.79 -11.11 15.31
N PRO A 143 28.96 -11.70 15.75
CA PRO A 143 29.23 -13.12 15.55
C PRO A 143 28.08 -13.94 16.18
N ALA A 144 27.66 -15.00 15.50
CA ALA A 144 26.59 -15.90 15.92
C ALA A 144 26.75 -16.23 17.41
N ARG A 145 25.75 -15.88 18.22
CA ARG A 145 25.76 -16.26 19.63
C ARG A 145 25.72 -17.79 19.68
N GLU A 146 26.77 -18.38 20.22
CA GLU A 146 26.77 -19.82 20.50
C GLU A 146 25.51 -20.21 21.28
N PRO A 147 24.87 -21.34 20.94
CA PRO A 147 23.72 -21.82 21.66
C PRO A 147 24.09 -22.02 23.12
N ARG A 148 23.38 -21.33 24.01
CA ARG A 148 23.57 -21.41 25.46
C ARG A 148 23.38 -22.88 25.86
N LYS A 149 24.48 -23.57 26.22
CA LYS A 149 24.40 -24.90 26.82
C LYS A 149 23.62 -24.76 28.12
N THR A 150 22.41 -25.29 28.13
CA THR A 150 21.63 -25.49 29.34
C THR A 150 22.27 -26.64 30.10
N SER A 151 22.85 -26.32 31.26
CA SER A 151 23.30 -27.29 32.26
C SER A 151 22.11 -27.82 33.02
#